data_ccafe15b15ee892aa13a6c5722342dfb
#
_entry.id   ccafe15b15ee892aa13a6c5722342dfb
#
_cell.length_a   1.000
_cell.length_b   1.000
_cell.length_c   1.000
_cell.angle_alpha   90.00
_cell.angle_beta   90.00
_cell.angle_gamma   90.00
#
_symmetry.space_group_name_H-M   'P 1'
#
loop_
_entity.id
_entity.type
_entity.pdbx_description
1 polymer ?
#
loop_
_entity_poly.entity_id
_entity_poly.type
_entity_poly.pdbx_seq_one_letter_code
_entity_poly.pdbx_strand_id
1 'polypeptide(L)'
;MKILTAKQMQGVDKEAIEKLGIIGAILMENAGIQITNAILETFPRIKEERIVIVAGKGNNGGDGFVVARHLFNRGCAPVVLLLASKKELKGDAALNAGISYRIGLDIKEITSSRHWAANKRILSKATVIVDAIFGTGLTSPAKGIYAMVIGDINKTRAFKVAVDIPSGLSSDTFAIIGPCVKADLTVSLAAAKIAHVFPPAEDCVGELKIGDISVPPDLLENEKFKLEMVEKERIRPYFERRRKATHKGTYGHLLMLSGSIGKTGAAVMAGKAALKMGAGLVTAAVPKSCLPIVARSMMELMTEPLPETDRGTLSEDALPEILRLLEEKDALMLGPGISTQESTARLVLSLLPKLKTPVVLDADALNILASGPALLKELIKPAVVTPHPGEFARMTGLSTKEVLDRRLDLVPRFAKKFGVYVVLKGYRTLTATPEGMTYINPTGNPGMATAGSGDVLSGMIASMIIQEKNILDAILAAVYVHGLSGDIGAARLGEKTLTAGNMITYLPAAIKALQ
;
A
#
# COMPACT_ATOMS: atom_id res chain seq x y z
N MET A 1 4.93 -8.44 3.43
CA MET A 1 4.35 -8.43 4.80
C MET A 1 2.83 -8.55 4.74
N LYS A 2 2.22 -9.51 5.41
CA LYS A 2 0.76 -9.68 5.44
C LYS A 2 0.07 -8.59 6.26
N ILE A 3 -1.12 -8.18 5.82
CA ILE A 3 -2.00 -7.26 6.53
C ILE A 3 -3.23 -8.05 6.99
N LEU A 4 -3.46 -8.10 8.29
CA LEU A 4 -4.47 -8.97 8.88
C LEU A 4 -5.64 -8.17 9.47
N THR A 5 -6.84 -8.75 9.37
CA THR A 5 -8.02 -8.28 10.10
C THR A 5 -7.96 -8.76 11.56
N ALA A 6 -8.77 -8.14 12.44
CA ALA A 6 -8.92 -8.60 13.83
C ALA A 6 -9.22 -10.08 13.92
N LYS A 7 -10.18 -10.56 13.13
CA LYS A 7 -10.58 -11.97 13.12
C LYS A 7 -9.46 -12.90 12.65
N GLN A 8 -8.67 -12.47 11.67
CA GLN A 8 -7.54 -13.24 11.18
C GLN A 8 -6.44 -13.32 12.25
N MET A 9 -6.12 -12.19 12.90
CA MET A 9 -5.13 -12.18 13.98
C MET A 9 -5.56 -13.03 15.17
N GLN A 10 -6.83 -12.94 15.61
CA GLN A 10 -7.39 -13.82 16.63
C GLN A 10 -7.29 -15.31 16.24
N GLY A 11 -7.47 -15.62 14.95
CA GLY A 11 -7.28 -16.98 14.43
C GLY A 11 -5.84 -17.45 14.53
N VAL A 12 -4.88 -16.58 14.24
CA VAL A 12 -3.44 -16.86 14.40
C VAL A 12 -3.08 -17.10 15.86
N ASP A 13 -3.51 -16.21 16.77
CA ASP A 13 -3.27 -16.35 18.21
C ASP A 13 -3.87 -17.66 18.75
N LYS A 14 -5.10 -17.96 18.37
CA LYS A 14 -5.77 -19.20 18.76
C LYS A 14 -5.01 -20.44 18.28
N GLU A 15 -4.55 -20.43 17.04
CA GLU A 15 -3.79 -21.55 16.47
C GLU A 15 -2.43 -21.71 17.14
N ALA A 16 -1.74 -20.60 17.46
CA ALA A 16 -0.50 -20.61 18.21
C ALA A 16 -0.70 -21.19 19.62
N ILE A 17 -1.79 -20.83 20.29
CA ILE A 17 -2.08 -21.29 21.66
C ILE A 17 -2.56 -22.74 21.67
N GLU A 18 -3.60 -23.07 20.89
CA GLU A 18 -4.30 -24.35 20.99
C GLU A 18 -3.58 -25.49 20.26
N LYS A 19 -2.90 -25.21 19.13
CA LYS A 19 -2.23 -26.26 18.34
C LYS A 19 -0.74 -26.38 18.64
N LEU A 20 -0.08 -25.23 18.85
CA LEU A 20 1.38 -25.22 19.09
C LEU A 20 1.75 -25.16 20.58
N GLY A 21 0.78 -24.93 21.48
CA GLY A 21 1.00 -24.88 22.91
C GLY A 21 1.74 -23.61 23.40
N ILE A 22 1.82 -22.56 22.58
CA ILE A 22 2.43 -21.28 23.00
C ILE A 22 1.41 -20.56 23.88
N ILE A 23 1.59 -20.58 25.19
CA ILE A 23 0.64 -19.97 26.13
C ILE A 23 0.56 -18.46 25.96
N GLY A 24 -0.64 -17.89 26.13
CA GLY A 24 -0.91 -16.46 25.92
C GLY A 24 0.00 -15.52 26.71
N ALA A 25 0.39 -15.93 27.93
CA ALA A 25 1.32 -15.17 28.76
C ALA A 25 2.71 -15.00 28.10
N ILE A 26 3.19 -15.97 27.30
CA ILE A 26 4.44 -15.85 26.55
C ILE A 26 4.28 -14.82 25.42
N LEU A 27 3.18 -14.91 24.65
CA LEU A 27 2.90 -13.95 23.58
C LEU A 27 2.82 -12.52 24.13
N MET A 28 2.13 -12.33 25.27
CA MET A 28 1.99 -11.03 25.94
C MET A 28 3.34 -10.53 26.48
N GLU A 29 4.17 -11.41 27.03
CA GLU A 29 5.52 -11.06 27.49
C GLU A 29 6.38 -10.56 26.33
N ASN A 30 6.39 -11.30 25.20
CA ASN A 30 7.12 -10.91 24.00
C ASN A 30 6.59 -9.58 23.43
N ALA A 31 5.28 -9.37 23.39
CA ALA A 31 4.67 -8.11 22.98
C ALA A 31 5.21 -6.93 23.82
N GLY A 32 5.16 -7.03 25.14
CA GLY A 32 5.67 -5.98 26.02
C GLY A 32 7.17 -5.74 25.88
N ILE A 33 7.97 -6.79 25.61
CA ILE A 33 9.40 -6.68 25.33
C ILE A 33 9.62 -5.88 24.03
N GLN A 34 8.93 -6.22 22.94
CA GLN A 34 9.08 -5.50 21.66
C GLN A 34 8.70 -4.02 21.78
N ILE A 35 7.61 -3.72 22.46
CA ILE A 35 7.19 -2.33 22.70
C ILE A 35 8.23 -1.60 23.54
N THR A 36 8.73 -2.25 24.60
CA THR A 36 9.77 -1.67 25.45
C THR A 36 11.04 -1.37 24.65
N ASN A 37 11.48 -2.31 23.80
CA ASN A 37 12.66 -2.13 22.95
C ASN A 37 12.48 -0.95 22.00
N ALA A 38 11.31 -0.82 21.34
CA ALA A 38 11.00 0.31 20.48
C ALA A 38 11.03 1.66 21.23
N ILE A 39 10.57 1.68 22.48
CA ILE A 39 10.67 2.86 23.36
C ILE A 39 12.13 3.19 23.67
N LEU A 40 12.96 2.19 24.00
CA LEU A 40 14.38 2.38 24.32
C LEU A 40 15.21 2.85 23.12
N GLU A 41 14.88 2.37 21.92
CA GLU A 41 15.49 2.86 20.67
C GLU A 41 15.17 4.33 20.43
N THR A 42 13.93 4.75 20.72
CA THR A 42 13.50 6.14 20.56
C THR A 42 14.07 7.04 21.66
N PHE A 43 14.19 6.52 22.89
CA PHE A 43 14.65 7.27 24.08
C PHE A 43 15.86 6.58 24.72
N PRO A 44 17.09 6.81 24.22
CA PRO A 44 18.30 6.22 24.81
C PRO A 44 18.54 6.58 26.29
N ARG A 45 18.02 7.74 26.74
CA ARG A 45 18.08 8.20 28.14
C ARG A 45 16.75 8.06 28.85
N ILE A 46 16.07 6.92 28.70
CA ILE A 46 14.69 6.65 29.17
C ILE A 46 14.47 6.95 30.66
N LYS A 47 15.53 6.87 31.51
CA LYS A 47 15.42 7.16 32.94
C LYS A 47 15.13 8.64 33.26
N GLU A 48 15.39 9.54 32.33
CA GLU A 48 15.10 10.97 32.46
C GLU A 48 13.64 11.28 32.09
N GLU A 49 12.91 10.30 31.51
CA GLU A 49 11.56 10.49 31.02
C GLU A 49 10.50 10.22 32.08
N ARG A 50 9.44 11.00 32.07
CA ARG A 50 8.24 10.80 32.89
C ARG A 50 7.25 9.97 32.09
N ILE A 51 7.20 8.68 32.38
CA ILE A 51 6.45 7.70 31.60
C ILE A 51 5.10 7.44 32.25
N VAL A 52 4.02 7.55 31.47
CA VAL A 52 2.67 7.22 31.89
C VAL A 52 2.11 6.15 30.96
N ILE A 53 1.68 5.00 31.50
CA ILE A 53 0.99 3.97 30.77
C ILE A 53 -0.51 4.11 31.02
N VAL A 54 -1.32 4.25 29.98
CA VAL A 54 -2.77 4.27 30.09
C VAL A 54 -3.30 2.91 29.64
N ALA A 55 -3.71 2.09 30.62
CA ALA A 55 -4.08 0.70 30.38
C ALA A 55 -5.59 0.48 30.44
N GLY A 56 -6.12 -0.27 29.47
CA GLY A 56 -7.46 -0.82 29.50
C GLY A 56 -7.55 -2.12 30.31
N LYS A 57 -8.74 -2.73 30.39
CA LYS A 57 -8.97 -3.98 31.12
C LYS A 57 -8.70 -5.25 30.32
N GLY A 58 -8.45 -5.14 29.01
CA GLY A 58 -8.20 -6.28 28.11
C GLY A 58 -6.72 -6.60 27.93
N ASN A 59 -6.41 -7.48 26.96
CA ASN A 59 -5.05 -7.93 26.69
C ASN A 59 -4.11 -6.77 26.34
N ASN A 60 -4.58 -5.76 25.59
CA ASN A 60 -3.78 -4.57 25.30
C ASN A 60 -3.29 -3.84 26.57
N GLY A 61 -4.17 -3.75 27.60
CA GLY A 61 -3.77 -3.29 28.93
C GLY A 61 -2.77 -4.23 29.61
N GLY A 62 -2.90 -5.55 29.39
CA GLY A 62 -1.94 -6.57 29.81
C GLY A 62 -0.55 -6.31 29.26
N ASP A 63 -0.44 -6.06 27.95
CA ASP A 63 0.82 -5.67 27.29
C ASP A 63 1.39 -4.40 27.92
N GLY A 64 0.53 -3.41 28.23
CA GLY A 64 0.89 -2.19 28.96
C GLY A 64 1.49 -2.46 30.34
N PHE A 65 0.98 -3.44 31.10
CA PHE A 65 1.56 -3.84 32.38
C PHE A 65 2.94 -4.49 32.21
N VAL A 66 3.13 -5.30 31.15
CA VAL A 66 4.44 -5.86 30.83
C VAL A 66 5.44 -4.75 30.50
N VAL A 67 5.06 -3.78 29.67
CA VAL A 67 5.89 -2.59 29.37
C VAL A 67 6.26 -1.84 30.65
N ALA A 68 5.28 -1.58 31.53
CA ALA A 68 5.52 -0.90 32.79
C ALA A 68 6.57 -1.63 33.65
N ARG A 69 6.44 -2.95 33.76
CA ARG A 69 7.36 -3.80 34.54
C ARG A 69 8.78 -3.80 33.94
N HIS A 70 8.90 -3.89 32.62
CA HIS A 70 10.20 -3.87 31.94
C HIS A 70 10.92 -2.52 32.09
N LEU A 71 10.19 -1.41 32.02
CA LEU A 71 10.74 -0.08 32.27
C LEU A 71 11.13 0.10 33.75
N PHE A 72 10.30 -0.38 34.67
CA PHE A 72 10.60 -0.35 36.11
C PHE A 72 11.88 -1.11 36.44
N ASN A 73 12.04 -2.33 35.92
CA ASN A 73 13.25 -3.14 36.10
C ASN A 73 14.53 -2.48 35.53
N ARG A 74 14.38 -1.50 34.63
CA ARG A 74 15.49 -0.68 34.10
C ARG A 74 15.75 0.60 34.88
N GLY A 75 15.05 0.77 36.01
CA GLY A 75 15.21 1.90 36.93
C GLY A 75 14.40 3.13 36.55
N CYS A 76 13.39 2.99 35.69
CA CYS A 76 12.38 4.03 35.47
C CYS A 76 11.31 3.99 36.58
N ALA A 77 10.53 5.07 36.72
CA ALA A 77 9.40 5.15 37.64
C ALA A 77 8.07 5.39 36.86
N PRO A 78 7.60 4.40 36.07
CA PRO A 78 6.39 4.58 35.29
C PRO A 78 5.16 4.60 36.18
N VAL A 79 4.17 5.43 35.84
CA VAL A 79 2.85 5.45 36.47
C VAL A 79 1.84 4.78 35.56
N VAL A 80 1.06 3.84 36.06
CA VAL A 80 -0.01 3.18 35.31
C VAL A 80 -1.37 3.76 35.69
N LEU A 81 -2.10 4.30 34.71
CA LEU A 81 -3.48 4.74 34.82
C LEU A 81 -4.38 3.62 34.27
N LEU A 82 -4.89 2.76 35.13
CA LEU A 82 -5.77 1.64 34.75
C LEU A 82 -7.21 2.14 34.62
N LEU A 83 -7.77 2.12 33.41
CA LEU A 83 -9.16 2.54 33.12
C LEU A 83 -10.19 1.45 33.48
N ALA A 84 -10.02 0.85 34.63
CA ALA A 84 -10.86 -0.19 35.20
C ALA A 84 -10.54 -0.35 36.71
N SER A 85 -11.25 -1.23 37.39
CA SER A 85 -10.79 -1.76 38.68
C SER A 85 -9.93 -3.02 38.47
N LYS A 86 -8.99 -3.29 39.37
CA LYS A 86 -8.18 -4.51 39.40
C LYS A 86 -9.03 -5.79 39.28
N LYS A 87 -10.24 -5.78 39.88
CA LYS A 87 -11.16 -6.94 39.90
C LYS A 87 -11.76 -7.25 38.54
N GLU A 88 -11.77 -6.30 37.59
CA GLU A 88 -12.30 -6.48 36.25
C GLU A 88 -11.31 -7.14 35.29
N LEU A 89 -10.03 -7.20 35.67
CA LEU A 89 -8.98 -7.85 34.85
C LEU A 89 -9.15 -9.35 34.85
N LYS A 90 -8.88 -10.00 33.71
CA LYS A 90 -9.00 -11.44 33.52
C LYS A 90 -7.79 -12.00 32.76
N GLY A 91 -7.56 -13.31 32.87
CA GLY A 91 -6.54 -14.01 32.08
C GLY A 91 -5.13 -13.44 32.26
N ASP A 92 -4.39 -13.33 31.15
CA ASP A 92 -2.99 -12.87 31.12
C ASP A 92 -2.84 -11.40 31.53
N ALA A 93 -3.85 -10.57 31.28
CA ALA A 93 -3.88 -9.19 31.77
C ALA A 93 -3.94 -9.12 33.31
N ALA A 94 -4.75 -9.97 33.95
CA ALA A 94 -4.81 -10.04 35.42
C ALA A 94 -3.51 -10.60 36.02
N LEU A 95 -2.87 -11.57 35.37
CA LEU A 95 -1.58 -12.11 35.76
C LEU A 95 -0.51 -11.00 35.80
N ASN A 96 -0.34 -10.26 34.69
CA ASN A 96 0.68 -9.22 34.55
C ASN A 96 0.41 -8.01 35.46
N ALA A 97 -0.87 -7.60 35.60
CA ALA A 97 -1.25 -6.61 36.59
C ALA A 97 -0.90 -7.07 38.02
N GLY A 98 -1.21 -8.32 38.37
CA GLY A 98 -0.88 -8.91 39.67
C GLY A 98 0.62 -8.88 39.99
N ILE A 99 1.47 -9.16 38.99
CA ILE A 99 2.93 -9.02 39.11
C ILE A 99 3.30 -7.56 39.36
N SER A 100 2.75 -6.63 38.56
CA SER A 100 3.01 -5.20 38.67
C SER A 100 2.67 -4.62 40.03
N TYR A 101 1.53 -5.02 40.62
CA TYR A 101 1.17 -4.65 41.99
C TYR A 101 2.15 -5.19 43.03
N ARG A 102 2.61 -6.44 42.88
CA ARG A 102 3.53 -7.09 43.84
C ARG A 102 4.94 -6.49 43.85
N ILE A 103 5.41 -6.00 42.71
CA ILE A 103 6.73 -5.34 42.64
C ILE A 103 6.67 -3.85 42.99
N GLY A 104 5.49 -3.32 43.38
CA GLY A 104 5.32 -1.96 43.87
C GLY A 104 5.21 -0.87 42.79
N LEU A 105 4.76 -1.20 41.56
CA LEU A 105 4.47 -0.20 40.56
C LEU A 105 3.37 0.76 41.03
N ASP A 106 3.50 2.06 40.71
CA ASP A 106 2.46 3.07 40.99
C ASP A 106 1.29 2.92 40.01
N ILE A 107 0.21 2.27 40.47
CA ILE A 107 -1.00 2.00 39.67
C ILE A 107 -2.18 2.75 40.27
N LYS A 108 -2.84 3.56 39.44
CA LYS A 108 -4.05 4.31 39.79
C LYS A 108 -5.26 3.71 39.07
N GLU A 109 -6.24 3.19 39.83
CA GLU A 109 -7.50 2.68 39.29
C GLU A 109 -8.44 3.84 38.96
N ILE A 110 -8.84 3.94 37.69
CA ILE A 110 -9.66 5.03 37.14
C ILE A 110 -10.99 4.45 36.68
N THR A 111 -11.96 4.37 37.58
CA THR A 111 -13.27 3.75 37.33
C THR A 111 -14.39 4.74 37.05
N SER A 112 -14.10 6.05 37.09
CA SER A 112 -15.08 7.12 36.86
C SER A 112 -14.43 8.38 36.33
N SER A 113 -15.24 9.29 35.74
CA SER A 113 -14.78 10.60 35.31
C SER A 113 -14.26 11.46 36.47
N ARG A 114 -14.79 11.26 37.70
CA ARG A 114 -14.27 11.89 38.92
C ARG A 114 -12.88 11.41 39.27
N HIS A 115 -12.62 10.10 39.19
CA HIS A 115 -11.27 9.53 39.37
C HIS A 115 -10.31 10.06 38.30
N TRP A 116 -10.77 10.17 37.04
CA TRP A 116 -9.97 10.76 35.97
C TRP A 116 -9.61 12.20 36.27
N ALA A 117 -10.57 13.04 36.62
CA ALA A 117 -10.35 14.45 36.94
C ALA A 117 -9.31 14.66 38.04
N ALA A 118 -9.28 13.76 39.05
CA ALA A 118 -8.29 13.80 40.13
C ALA A 118 -6.87 13.39 39.68
N ASN A 119 -6.74 12.54 38.66
CA ASN A 119 -5.45 11.97 38.23
C ASN A 119 -4.91 12.54 36.89
N LYS A 120 -5.70 13.24 36.09
CA LYS A 120 -5.28 13.74 34.76
C LYS A 120 -4.05 14.67 34.78
N ARG A 121 -3.72 15.28 35.93
CA ARG A 121 -2.48 16.08 36.10
C ARG A 121 -1.22 15.21 35.95
N ILE A 122 -1.29 13.91 36.17
CA ILE A 122 -0.19 12.96 35.94
C ILE A 122 0.11 12.95 34.44
N LEU A 123 -0.93 12.85 33.61
CA LEU A 123 -0.83 12.85 32.15
C LEU A 123 -0.20 14.15 31.60
N SER A 124 -0.59 15.31 32.16
CA SER A 124 -0.07 16.60 31.70
C SER A 124 1.42 16.82 31.98
N LYS A 125 2.00 16.05 32.89
CA LYS A 125 3.43 16.09 33.23
C LYS A 125 4.25 15.02 32.50
N ALA A 126 3.59 14.10 31.80
CA ALA A 126 4.25 13.03 31.05
C ALA A 126 5.10 13.60 29.92
N THR A 127 6.24 12.96 29.65
CA THR A 127 7.04 13.18 28.45
C THR A 127 6.85 12.03 27.45
N VAL A 128 6.51 10.83 27.97
CA VAL A 128 6.15 9.65 27.17
C VAL A 128 4.82 9.09 27.69
N ILE A 129 3.88 8.87 26.80
CA ILE A 129 2.60 8.21 27.10
C ILE A 129 2.54 6.90 26.30
N VAL A 130 2.31 5.78 26.98
CA VAL A 130 2.03 4.50 26.34
C VAL A 130 0.53 4.28 26.35
N ASP A 131 -0.08 4.28 25.16
CA ASP A 131 -1.48 3.99 24.93
C ASP A 131 -1.69 2.48 24.83
N ALA A 132 -2.22 1.91 25.88
CA ALA A 132 -2.57 0.50 26.01
C ALA A 132 -4.06 0.31 26.38
N ILE A 133 -4.94 1.19 25.90
CA ILE A 133 -6.37 1.19 26.26
C ILE A 133 -7.11 0.11 25.48
N PHE A 134 -7.07 0.18 24.13
CA PHE A 134 -7.74 -0.75 23.22
C PHE A 134 -6.78 -1.29 22.17
N GLY A 135 -6.84 -2.58 21.91
CA GLY A 135 -6.20 -3.22 20.77
C GLY A 135 -7.19 -3.51 19.62
N THR A 136 -6.95 -4.57 18.87
CA THR A 136 -7.71 -4.97 17.67
C THR A 136 -9.20 -5.27 17.90
N GLY A 137 -9.64 -5.43 19.13
CA GLY A 137 -11.04 -5.80 19.45
C GLY A 137 -12.06 -4.66 19.36
N LEU A 138 -11.66 -3.43 19.01
CA LEU A 138 -12.58 -2.29 18.97
C LEU A 138 -13.38 -2.26 17.65
N THR A 139 -14.71 -2.42 17.75
CA THR A 139 -15.64 -2.43 16.60
C THR A 139 -16.61 -1.25 16.56
N SER A 140 -16.59 -0.39 17.59
CA SER A 140 -17.49 0.76 17.71
C SER A 140 -16.73 1.96 18.33
N PRO A 141 -17.24 3.19 18.13
CA PRO A 141 -16.60 4.38 18.67
C PRO A 141 -16.35 4.31 20.18
N ALA A 142 -15.17 4.74 20.63
CA ALA A 142 -14.89 4.91 22.05
C ALA A 142 -15.86 5.94 22.66
N LYS A 143 -16.46 5.62 23.82
CA LYS A 143 -17.47 6.46 24.51
C LYS A 143 -17.09 6.69 25.98
N GLY A 144 -17.81 7.65 26.62
CA GLY A 144 -17.69 7.92 28.05
C GLY A 144 -16.27 8.30 28.47
N ILE A 145 -15.77 7.65 29.51
CA ILE A 145 -14.45 7.92 30.06
C ILE A 145 -13.33 7.67 29.04
N TYR A 146 -13.45 6.68 28.19
CA TYR A 146 -12.45 6.35 27.18
C TYR A 146 -12.29 7.47 26.15
N ALA A 147 -13.40 8.00 25.63
CA ALA A 147 -13.37 9.14 24.71
C ALA A 147 -12.75 10.39 25.36
N MET A 148 -13.05 10.64 26.65
CA MET A 148 -12.47 11.74 27.42
C MET A 148 -10.96 11.58 27.58
N VAL A 149 -10.50 10.38 27.96
CA VAL A 149 -9.08 10.07 28.15
C VAL A 149 -8.31 10.21 26.84
N ILE A 150 -8.82 9.64 25.74
CA ILE A 150 -8.22 9.78 24.40
C ILE A 150 -8.09 11.25 24.01
N GLY A 151 -9.14 12.06 24.25
CA GLY A 151 -9.11 13.49 23.99
C GLY A 151 -8.04 14.23 24.82
N ASP A 152 -7.86 13.84 26.08
CA ASP A 152 -6.86 14.45 26.96
C ASP A 152 -5.43 13.98 26.62
N ILE A 153 -5.22 12.72 26.19
CA ILE A 153 -3.93 12.23 25.64
C ILE A 153 -3.52 13.09 24.45
N ASN A 154 -4.44 13.31 23.50
CA ASN A 154 -4.15 14.07 22.27
C ASN A 154 -3.80 15.56 22.53
N LYS A 155 -4.25 16.13 23.65
CA LYS A 155 -3.91 17.51 24.04
C LYS A 155 -2.52 17.65 24.64
N THR A 156 -1.86 16.54 25.04
CA THR A 156 -0.52 16.59 25.62
C THR A 156 0.54 16.81 24.53
N ARG A 157 1.70 17.33 24.96
CA ARG A 157 2.91 17.40 24.12
C ARG A 157 3.81 16.17 24.28
N ALA A 158 3.40 15.21 25.11
CA ALA A 158 4.14 13.96 25.31
C ALA A 158 4.23 13.18 24.00
N PHE A 159 5.32 12.44 23.81
CA PHE A 159 5.47 11.46 22.76
C PHE A 159 4.55 10.26 23.06
N LYS A 160 3.76 9.85 22.10
CA LYS A 160 2.69 8.84 22.28
C LYS A 160 3.09 7.56 21.57
N VAL A 161 3.21 6.48 22.35
CA VAL A 161 3.48 5.13 21.83
C VAL A 161 2.20 4.31 21.93
N ALA A 162 1.67 3.86 20.81
CA ALA A 162 0.50 2.98 20.80
C ALA A 162 0.93 1.51 20.83
N VAL A 163 0.28 0.76 21.71
CA VAL A 163 0.39 -0.70 21.82
C VAL A 163 -0.54 -1.33 20.80
N ASP A 164 0.00 -2.05 19.86
CA ASP A 164 -0.66 -2.77 18.76
C ASP A 164 -1.39 -1.87 17.75
N ILE A 165 -2.30 -1.02 18.18
CA ILE A 165 -3.06 -0.07 17.35
C ILE A 165 -3.44 1.16 18.19
N PRO A 166 -3.38 2.39 17.66
CA PRO A 166 -3.85 3.57 18.37
C PRO A 166 -5.28 3.40 18.85
N SER A 167 -5.50 3.56 20.17
CA SER A 167 -6.81 3.34 20.78
C SER A 167 -7.86 4.25 20.18
N GLY A 168 -8.98 3.64 19.76
CA GLY A 168 -10.08 4.33 19.06
C GLY A 168 -10.14 4.03 17.57
N LEU A 169 -9.08 3.48 16.95
CA LEU A 169 -9.11 2.94 15.59
C LEU A 169 -9.70 1.53 15.59
N SER A 170 -10.28 1.14 14.45
CA SER A 170 -10.66 -0.25 14.18
C SER A 170 -9.60 -0.90 13.29
N SER A 171 -9.15 -2.10 13.62
CA SER A 171 -8.17 -2.85 12.82
C SER A 171 -8.68 -3.26 11.43
N ASP A 172 -10.00 -3.31 11.24
CA ASP A 172 -10.65 -3.87 10.05
C ASP A 172 -11.04 -2.81 9.01
N THR A 173 -10.80 -1.53 9.30
CA THR A 173 -11.08 -0.42 8.39
C THR A 173 -10.06 0.70 8.53
N PHE A 174 -9.89 1.45 7.48
CA PHE A 174 -9.11 2.69 7.50
C PHE A 174 -9.96 3.94 7.81
N ALA A 175 -11.27 3.80 8.00
CA ALA A 175 -12.14 4.90 8.40
C ALA A 175 -11.95 5.25 9.88
N ILE A 176 -11.99 6.54 10.21
CA ILE A 176 -12.04 7.01 11.60
C ILE A 176 -13.45 6.79 12.12
N ILE A 177 -13.61 5.84 13.04
CA ILE A 177 -14.93 5.48 13.61
C ILE A 177 -15.33 6.34 14.81
N GLY A 178 -14.42 7.10 15.39
CA GLY A 178 -14.65 7.94 16.56
C GLY A 178 -13.36 8.58 17.09
N PRO A 179 -13.35 9.10 18.32
CA PRO A 179 -12.13 9.62 18.93
C PRO A 179 -11.05 8.54 18.97
N CYS A 180 -9.86 8.87 18.47
CA CYS A 180 -8.69 7.97 18.46
C CYS A 180 -7.44 8.71 18.92
N VAL A 181 -6.49 7.98 19.49
CA VAL A 181 -5.17 8.49 19.85
C VAL A 181 -4.40 8.78 18.56
N LYS A 182 -3.71 9.93 18.53
CA LYS A 182 -2.75 10.28 17.48
C LYS A 182 -1.36 9.90 18.01
N ALA A 183 -0.90 8.72 17.67
CA ALA A 183 0.39 8.22 18.09
C ALA A 183 1.53 8.85 17.29
N ASP A 184 2.70 8.93 17.91
CA ASP A 184 3.97 9.27 17.26
C ASP A 184 4.70 7.99 16.82
N LEU A 185 4.46 6.87 17.55
CA LEU A 185 4.97 5.53 17.27
C LEU A 185 3.88 4.50 17.57
N THR A 186 3.67 3.56 16.66
CA THR A 186 2.82 2.38 16.90
C THR A 186 3.65 1.12 16.76
N VAL A 187 3.62 0.25 17.77
CA VAL A 187 4.24 -1.08 17.70
C VAL A 187 3.14 -2.11 17.53
N SER A 188 2.92 -2.51 16.28
CA SER A 188 1.92 -3.52 15.93
C SER A 188 2.47 -4.92 16.20
N LEU A 189 1.64 -5.78 16.80
CA LEU A 189 2.04 -7.10 17.25
C LEU A 189 1.80 -8.15 16.15
N ALA A 190 2.83 -8.92 15.82
CA ALA A 190 2.91 -9.97 14.81
C ALA A 190 2.71 -9.50 13.37
N ALA A 191 1.67 -8.72 13.06
CA ALA A 191 1.37 -8.26 11.71
C ALA A 191 0.70 -6.89 11.72
N ALA A 192 0.84 -6.12 10.64
CA ALA A 192 0.12 -4.87 10.46
C ALA A 192 -1.39 -5.13 10.23
N LYS A 193 -2.21 -4.10 10.49
CA LYS A 193 -3.67 -4.10 10.30
C LYS A 193 -4.06 -3.06 9.25
N ILE A 194 -5.28 -3.12 8.75
CA ILE A 194 -5.76 -2.22 7.68
C ILE A 194 -5.62 -0.74 8.09
N ALA A 195 -5.95 -0.41 9.34
CA ALA A 195 -5.84 0.95 9.86
C ALA A 195 -4.40 1.51 9.86
N HIS A 196 -3.39 0.66 9.88
CA HIS A 196 -1.98 1.08 9.88
C HIS A 196 -1.49 1.59 8.53
N VAL A 197 -2.17 1.23 7.44
CA VAL A 197 -1.62 1.37 6.09
C VAL A 197 -2.45 2.24 5.14
N PHE A 198 -3.59 2.73 5.59
CA PHE A 198 -4.44 3.61 4.78
C PHE A 198 -4.96 4.82 5.56
N PRO A 199 -4.89 6.03 4.98
CA PRO A 199 -5.53 7.20 5.54
C PRO A 199 -7.08 7.09 5.45
N PRO A 200 -7.79 7.76 6.37
CA PRO A 200 -7.30 8.68 7.40
C PRO A 200 -6.79 7.99 8.68
N ALA A 201 -6.96 6.68 8.87
CA ALA A 201 -6.51 6.00 10.08
C ALA A 201 -4.96 6.00 10.19
N GLU A 202 -4.25 5.79 9.08
CA GLU A 202 -2.78 5.84 9.01
C GLU A 202 -2.22 7.16 9.56
N ASP A 203 -2.92 8.29 9.40
CA ASP A 203 -2.50 9.59 9.91
C ASP A 203 -2.45 9.65 11.47
N CYS A 204 -3.02 8.65 12.14
CA CYS A 204 -3.01 8.53 13.59
C CYS A 204 -1.97 7.51 14.11
N VAL A 205 -1.25 6.84 13.22
CA VAL A 205 -0.35 5.71 13.56
C VAL A 205 1.07 6.18 13.90
N GLY A 206 1.52 7.26 13.30
CA GLY A 206 2.91 7.69 13.38
C GLY A 206 3.87 6.71 12.72
N GLU A 207 5.09 6.55 13.25
CA GLU A 207 6.01 5.52 12.81
C GLU A 207 5.45 4.14 13.16
N LEU A 208 5.37 3.23 12.17
CA LEU A 208 4.90 1.86 12.38
C LEU A 208 6.09 0.91 12.51
N LYS A 209 6.15 0.18 13.63
CA LYS A 209 7.05 -0.97 13.84
C LYS A 209 6.23 -2.23 14.03
N ILE A 210 6.72 -3.35 13.50
CA ILE A 210 6.12 -4.67 13.71
C ILE A 210 6.94 -5.41 14.76
N GLY A 211 6.29 -5.74 15.88
CA GLY A 211 6.90 -6.50 16.96
C GLY A 211 6.73 -8.00 16.73
N ASP A 212 7.84 -8.73 16.69
CA ASP A 212 7.82 -10.20 16.70
C ASP A 212 7.44 -10.69 18.11
N ILE A 213 6.31 -11.36 18.20
CA ILE A 213 5.82 -11.94 19.45
C ILE A 213 6.02 -13.46 19.53
N SER A 214 6.89 -14.01 18.67
CA SER A 214 7.19 -15.44 18.55
C SER A 214 6.05 -16.29 17.98
N VAL A 215 5.21 -15.70 17.13
CA VAL A 215 4.28 -16.46 16.30
C VAL A 215 5.05 -17.03 15.12
N PRO A 216 4.99 -18.35 14.86
CA PRO A 216 5.68 -18.95 13.74
C PRO A 216 5.28 -18.31 12.39
N PRO A 217 6.25 -18.02 11.49
CA PRO A 217 5.98 -17.38 10.19
C PRO A 217 4.91 -18.10 9.35
N ASP A 218 4.88 -19.44 9.39
CA ASP A 218 3.90 -20.24 8.62
C ASP A 218 2.44 -19.91 8.98
N LEU A 219 2.17 -19.47 10.20
CA LEU A 219 0.84 -19.03 10.61
C LEU A 219 0.50 -17.65 10.06
N LEU A 220 1.49 -16.77 9.90
CA LEU A 220 1.33 -15.41 9.39
C LEU A 220 1.31 -15.38 7.85
N GLU A 221 2.06 -16.26 7.19
CA GLU A 221 2.19 -16.30 5.72
C GLU A 221 1.15 -17.19 5.03
N ASN A 222 0.12 -17.60 5.75
CA ASN A 222 -0.91 -18.47 5.21
C ASN A 222 -1.60 -17.85 3.97
N GLU A 223 -1.76 -18.64 2.90
CA GLU A 223 -2.37 -18.23 1.63
C GLU A 223 -3.82 -17.75 1.74
N LYS A 224 -4.52 -18.10 2.83
CA LYS A 224 -5.86 -17.56 3.11
C LYS A 224 -5.87 -16.06 3.38
N PHE A 225 -4.74 -15.46 3.74
CA PHE A 225 -4.60 -14.01 3.95
C PHE A 225 -4.32 -13.32 2.61
N LYS A 226 -5.34 -12.66 2.08
CA LYS A 226 -5.34 -12.14 0.70
C LYS A 226 -4.84 -10.70 0.56
N LEU A 227 -4.40 -10.06 1.63
CA LEU A 227 -3.88 -8.69 1.62
C LEU A 227 -2.41 -8.67 2.07
N GLU A 228 -1.55 -8.04 1.28
CA GLU A 228 -0.11 -8.00 1.53
C GLU A 228 0.49 -6.66 1.13
N MET A 229 1.37 -6.09 1.96
CA MET A 229 2.20 -4.97 1.58
C MET A 229 3.48 -5.48 0.89
N VAL A 230 3.80 -4.89 -0.24
CA VAL A 230 5.01 -5.24 -1.01
C VAL A 230 6.24 -4.80 -0.24
N GLU A 231 7.20 -5.70 -0.09
CA GLU A 231 8.48 -5.44 0.56
C GLU A 231 9.60 -5.31 -0.49
N LYS A 232 10.61 -4.52 -0.15
CA LYS A 232 11.77 -4.28 -1.01
C LYS A 232 12.47 -5.57 -1.42
N GLU A 233 12.58 -6.51 -0.50
CA GLU A 233 13.24 -7.80 -0.64
C GLU A 233 12.61 -8.65 -1.75
N ARG A 234 11.28 -8.58 -1.91
CA ARG A 234 10.55 -9.24 -2.99
C ARG A 234 10.88 -8.66 -4.36
N ILE A 235 11.12 -7.36 -4.41
CA ILE A 235 11.31 -6.63 -5.67
C ILE A 235 12.76 -6.67 -6.13
N ARG A 236 13.70 -6.67 -5.19
CA ARG A 236 15.14 -6.61 -5.43
C ARG A 236 15.66 -7.61 -6.48
N PRO A 237 15.27 -8.91 -6.51
CA PRO A 237 15.79 -9.88 -7.47
C PRO A 237 15.56 -9.51 -8.94
N TYR A 238 14.54 -8.72 -9.24
CA TYR A 238 14.20 -8.29 -10.61
C TYR A 238 15.11 -7.19 -11.15
N PHE A 239 15.99 -6.61 -10.32
CA PHE A 239 16.90 -5.53 -10.67
C PHE A 239 18.38 -5.91 -10.51
N GLU A 240 18.68 -7.21 -10.43
CA GLU A 240 20.04 -7.71 -10.43
C GLU A 240 20.76 -7.40 -11.75
N ARG A 241 22.08 -7.54 -11.73
CA ARG A 241 22.91 -7.31 -12.91
C ARG A 241 22.54 -8.28 -14.03
N ARG A 242 22.40 -7.74 -15.24
CA ARG A 242 22.15 -8.53 -16.45
C ARG A 242 23.28 -9.53 -16.72
N ARG A 243 22.93 -10.69 -17.26
CA ARG A 243 23.90 -11.70 -17.69
C ARG A 243 24.77 -11.16 -18.84
N LYS A 244 26.04 -11.54 -18.88
CA LYS A 244 27.00 -11.03 -19.88
C LYS A 244 26.62 -11.37 -21.32
N ALA A 245 26.12 -12.59 -21.57
CA ALA A 245 25.77 -13.08 -22.91
C ALA A 245 24.27 -12.89 -23.16
N THR A 246 23.85 -11.64 -23.46
CA THR A 246 22.47 -11.28 -23.81
C THR A 246 22.45 -10.26 -24.95
N HIS A 247 21.34 -10.16 -25.64
CA HIS A 247 21.11 -9.21 -26.74
C HIS A 247 19.73 -8.53 -26.56
N LYS A 248 19.45 -7.50 -27.37
CA LYS A 248 18.19 -6.73 -27.26
C LYS A 248 16.93 -7.60 -27.30
N GLY A 249 16.89 -8.67 -28.12
CA GLY A 249 15.76 -9.59 -28.20
C GLY A 249 15.54 -10.43 -26.93
N THR A 250 16.57 -10.58 -26.04
CA THR A 250 16.41 -11.25 -24.74
C THR A 250 15.46 -10.50 -23.80
N TYR A 251 15.33 -9.19 -23.99
CA TYR A 251 14.55 -8.30 -23.14
C TYR A 251 13.24 -7.85 -23.77
N GLY A 252 12.82 -8.55 -24.83
CA GLY A 252 11.52 -8.41 -25.48
C GLY A 252 11.34 -7.18 -26.34
N HIS A 253 10.26 -7.19 -27.12
CA HIS A 253 9.84 -6.12 -28.01
C HIS A 253 8.40 -5.67 -27.69
N LEU A 254 8.25 -4.46 -27.15
CA LEU A 254 6.97 -3.86 -26.82
C LEU A 254 6.39 -3.09 -28.00
N LEU A 255 5.12 -3.32 -28.35
CA LEU A 255 4.32 -2.41 -29.17
C LEU A 255 3.49 -1.50 -28.28
N MET A 256 3.47 -0.21 -28.62
CA MET A 256 2.63 0.77 -27.92
C MET A 256 1.69 1.44 -28.91
N LEU A 257 0.38 1.40 -28.65
CA LEU A 257 -0.63 2.23 -29.30
C LEU A 257 -0.96 3.38 -28.35
N SER A 258 -0.39 4.55 -28.62
CA SER A 258 -0.45 5.69 -27.69
C SER A 258 -0.29 7.00 -28.43
N GLY A 259 -0.90 8.06 -27.89
CA GLY A 259 -0.80 9.41 -28.44
C GLY A 259 -1.79 9.72 -29.55
N SER A 260 -2.07 10.99 -29.69
CA SER A 260 -2.86 11.63 -30.76
C SER A 260 -2.45 13.10 -30.84
N ILE A 261 -3.00 13.87 -31.79
CA ILE A 261 -2.76 15.32 -31.85
C ILE A 261 -3.13 15.95 -30.48
N GLY A 262 -2.21 16.76 -29.94
CA GLY A 262 -2.32 17.38 -28.62
C GLY A 262 -1.95 16.47 -27.45
N LYS A 263 -1.75 15.14 -27.66
CA LYS A 263 -1.42 14.15 -26.61
C LYS A 263 -0.19 13.29 -26.95
N THR A 264 0.70 13.76 -27.81
CA THR A 264 1.93 13.05 -28.21
C THR A 264 2.87 12.78 -27.02
N GLY A 265 2.81 13.63 -25.99
CA GLY A 265 3.58 13.48 -24.77
C GLY A 265 3.33 12.15 -24.04
N ALA A 266 2.12 11.59 -24.12
CA ALA A 266 1.80 10.29 -23.51
C ALA A 266 2.62 9.16 -24.15
N ALA A 267 2.71 9.09 -25.48
CA ALA A 267 3.54 8.12 -26.20
C ALA A 267 5.03 8.29 -25.85
N VAL A 268 5.50 9.53 -25.77
CA VAL A 268 6.90 9.83 -25.45
C VAL A 268 7.26 9.41 -24.01
N MET A 269 6.42 9.74 -23.03
CA MET A 269 6.66 9.39 -21.63
C MET A 269 6.62 7.88 -21.40
N ALA A 270 5.61 7.20 -21.94
CA ALA A 270 5.50 5.75 -21.82
C ALA A 270 6.68 5.03 -22.50
N GLY A 271 7.07 5.44 -23.71
CA GLY A 271 8.20 4.86 -24.45
C GLY A 271 9.53 5.07 -23.75
N LYS A 272 9.80 6.29 -23.24
CA LYS A 272 11.00 6.57 -22.45
C LYS A 272 11.05 5.75 -21.17
N ALA A 273 9.93 5.63 -20.48
CA ALA A 273 9.83 4.83 -19.26
C ALA A 273 10.08 3.34 -19.55
N ALA A 274 9.48 2.80 -20.60
CA ALA A 274 9.66 1.41 -21.00
C ALA A 274 11.13 1.08 -21.33
N LEU A 275 11.81 1.93 -22.11
CA LEU A 275 13.22 1.74 -22.44
C LEU A 275 14.12 1.85 -21.22
N LYS A 276 13.89 2.83 -20.34
CA LYS A 276 14.66 2.99 -19.08
C LYS A 276 14.39 1.88 -18.07
N MET A 277 13.23 1.24 -18.15
CA MET A 277 12.87 0.07 -17.35
C MET A 277 13.50 -1.23 -17.89
N GLY A 278 14.14 -1.17 -19.07
CA GLY A 278 14.98 -2.22 -19.58
C GLY A 278 14.42 -3.01 -20.76
N ALA A 279 13.29 -2.63 -21.35
CA ALA A 279 12.82 -3.25 -22.59
C ALA A 279 13.92 -3.27 -23.67
N GLY A 280 14.05 -4.37 -24.36
CA GLY A 280 15.07 -4.52 -25.42
C GLY A 280 14.75 -3.68 -26.65
N LEU A 281 13.49 -3.63 -27.04
CA LEU A 281 12.95 -2.84 -28.14
C LEU A 281 11.58 -2.29 -27.78
N VAL A 282 11.31 -1.05 -28.17
CA VAL A 282 10.00 -0.40 -28.01
C VAL A 282 9.62 0.27 -29.33
N THR A 283 8.44 -0.05 -29.84
CA THR A 283 7.86 0.58 -31.03
C THR A 283 6.58 1.34 -30.64
N ALA A 284 6.58 2.65 -30.82
CA ALA A 284 5.40 3.49 -30.70
C ALA A 284 4.69 3.59 -32.05
N ALA A 285 3.54 2.94 -32.18
CA ALA A 285 2.67 3.08 -33.33
C ALA A 285 1.64 4.18 -33.05
N VAL A 286 1.71 5.25 -33.83
CA VAL A 286 1.02 6.51 -33.59
C VAL A 286 0.30 7.00 -34.86
N PRO A 287 -0.70 7.90 -34.76
CA PRO A 287 -1.26 8.55 -35.91
C PRO A 287 -0.15 9.17 -36.77
N LYS A 288 -0.27 9.06 -38.08
CA LYS A 288 0.77 9.51 -39.05
C LYS A 288 1.24 10.94 -38.82
N SER A 289 0.33 11.86 -38.51
CA SER A 289 0.65 13.27 -38.21
C SER A 289 1.47 13.45 -36.92
N CYS A 290 1.39 12.49 -35.95
CA CYS A 290 2.12 12.54 -34.70
C CYS A 290 3.55 11.97 -34.81
N LEU A 291 3.83 11.18 -35.87
CA LEU A 291 5.10 10.48 -36.04
C LEU A 291 6.33 11.39 -35.93
N PRO A 292 6.42 12.56 -36.62
CA PRO A 292 7.62 13.40 -36.56
C PRO A 292 7.92 13.93 -35.15
N ILE A 293 6.88 14.14 -34.35
CA ILE A 293 7.01 14.64 -33.00
C ILE A 293 7.57 13.53 -32.07
N VAL A 294 6.99 12.34 -32.17
CA VAL A 294 7.38 11.21 -31.33
C VAL A 294 8.78 10.70 -31.70
N ALA A 295 9.08 10.56 -32.98
CA ALA A 295 10.39 10.14 -33.49
C ALA A 295 11.56 11.05 -33.05
N ARG A 296 11.31 12.36 -32.95
CA ARG A 296 12.32 13.33 -32.50
C ARG A 296 12.55 13.33 -30.98
N SER A 297 11.68 12.69 -30.21
CA SER A 297 11.71 12.78 -28.75
C SER A 297 12.79 11.92 -28.10
N MET A 298 13.16 10.82 -28.75
CA MET A 298 14.16 9.86 -28.28
C MET A 298 14.64 8.99 -29.45
N MET A 299 15.96 8.87 -29.62
CA MET A 299 16.55 8.16 -30.76
C MET A 299 16.35 6.65 -30.69
N GLU A 300 16.25 6.09 -29.48
CA GLU A 300 16.09 4.65 -29.25
C GLU A 300 14.62 4.18 -29.40
N LEU A 301 13.67 5.10 -29.46
CA LEU A 301 12.25 4.77 -29.60
C LEU A 301 11.92 4.60 -31.09
N MET A 302 11.62 3.37 -31.48
CA MET A 302 11.13 3.06 -32.82
C MET A 302 9.72 3.60 -33.01
N THR A 303 9.37 4.03 -34.21
CA THR A 303 8.04 4.60 -34.49
C THR A 303 7.46 4.03 -35.77
N GLU A 304 6.14 3.78 -35.76
CA GLU A 304 5.35 3.31 -36.92
C GLU A 304 4.17 4.24 -37.16
N PRO A 305 3.99 4.72 -38.41
CA PRO A 305 2.83 5.54 -38.74
C PRO A 305 1.60 4.65 -38.94
N LEU A 306 0.47 5.02 -38.32
CA LEU A 306 -0.81 4.36 -38.54
C LEU A 306 -1.84 5.27 -39.21
N PRO A 307 -2.82 4.69 -39.95
CA PRO A 307 -3.99 5.41 -40.43
C PRO A 307 -4.68 6.23 -39.34
N GLU A 308 -5.03 7.46 -39.69
CA GLU A 308 -5.62 8.40 -38.73
C GLU A 308 -6.92 9.00 -39.24
N THR A 309 -7.73 9.51 -38.31
CA THR A 309 -8.92 10.31 -38.58
C THR A 309 -8.54 11.75 -38.91
N ASP A 310 -9.47 12.55 -39.44
CA ASP A 310 -9.27 13.99 -39.70
C ASP A 310 -8.91 14.79 -38.43
N ARG A 311 -9.12 14.20 -37.25
CA ARG A 311 -8.75 14.79 -35.94
C ARG A 311 -7.39 14.32 -35.41
N GLY A 312 -6.63 13.57 -36.20
CA GLY A 312 -5.31 13.07 -35.82
C GLY A 312 -5.35 12.08 -34.67
N THR A 313 -6.37 11.22 -34.61
CA THR A 313 -6.48 10.06 -33.73
C THR A 313 -6.44 8.80 -34.58
N LEU A 314 -6.17 7.64 -33.97
CA LEU A 314 -6.13 6.36 -34.68
C LEU A 314 -7.48 6.06 -35.34
N SER A 315 -7.46 5.75 -36.67
CA SER A 315 -8.63 5.29 -37.42
C SER A 315 -8.87 3.80 -37.24
N GLU A 316 -10.11 3.35 -37.39
CA GLU A 316 -10.45 1.91 -37.46
C GLU A 316 -9.73 1.18 -38.62
N ASP A 317 -9.37 1.88 -39.67
CA ASP A 317 -8.61 1.36 -40.82
C ASP A 317 -7.18 0.90 -40.43
N ALA A 318 -6.69 1.31 -39.25
CA ALA A 318 -5.39 0.87 -38.72
C ALA A 318 -5.36 -0.60 -38.28
N LEU A 319 -6.53 -1.26 -38.09
CA LEU A 319 -6.62 -2.60 -37.53
C LEU A 319 -5.74 -3.65 -38.24
N PRO A 320 -5.75 -3.76 -39.60
CA PRO A 320 -4.93 -4.77 -40.29
C PRO A 320 -3.42 -4.58 -40.05
N GLU A 321 -2.97 -3.32 -40.05
CA GLU A 321 -1.56 -3.01 -39.86
C GLU A 321 -1.12 -3.26 -38.41
N ILE A 322 -1.95 -2.93 -37.42
CA ILE A 322 -1.68 -3.23 -36.02
C ILE A 322 -1.56 -4.74 -35.81
N LEU A 323 -2.44 -5.54 -36.39
CA LEU A 323 -2.38 -7.00 -36.27
C LEU A 323 -1.09 -7.55 -36.89
N ARG A 324 -0.67 -7.04 -38.05
CA ARG A 324 0.62 -7.39 -38.68
C ARG A 324 1.81 -7.01 -37.78
N LEU A 325 1.80 -5.82 -37.20
CA LEU A 325 2.87 -5.37 -36.30
C LEU A 325 2.97 -6.26 -35.05
N LEU A 326 1.86 -6.77 -34.56
CA LEU A 326 1.80 -7.62 -33.35
C LEU A 326 2.38 -9.01 -33.55
N GLU A 327 2.54 -9.52 -34.77
CA GLU A 327 3.08 -10.86 -35.04
C GLU A 327 4.50 -11.06 -34.48
N GLU A 328 5.27 -9.97 -34.38
CA GLU A 328 6.66 -9.97 -33.90
C GLU A 328 6.84 -9.26 -32.56
N LYS A 329 5.79 -9.12 -31.77
CA LYS A 329 5.83 -8.38 -30.49
C LYS A 329 5.43 -9.26 -29.32
N ASP A 330 6.10 -9.03 -28.19
CA ASP A 330 5.91 -9.82 -26.97
C ASP A 330 4.73 -9.31 -26.12
N ALA A 331 4.37 -8.03 -26.22
CA ALA A 331 3.20 -7.45 -25.57
C ALA A 331 2.71 -6.17 -26.27
N LEU A 332 1.47 -5.80 -25.96
CA LEU A 332 0.85 -4.54 -26.36
C LEU A 332 0.60 -3.65 -25.14
N MET A 333 0.98 -2.38 -25.21
CA MET A 333 0.47 -1.31 -24.34
C MET A 333 -0.52 -0.47 -25.16
N LEU A 334 -1.73 -0.26 -24.65
CA LEU A 334 -2.82 0.43 -25.36
C LEU A 334 -3.51 1.43 -24.44
N GLY A 335 -3.63 2.68 -24.93
CA GLY A 335 -4.58 3.61 -24.32
C GLY A 335 -4.08 5.02 -24.02
N PRO A 336 -2.88 5.23 -23.47
CA PRO A 336 -2.44 6.59 -23.14
C PRO A 336 -2.53 7.56 -24.31
N GLY A 337 -3.44 8.53 -24.21
CA GLY A 337 -3.58 9.62 -25.19
C GLY A 337 -4.14 9.27 -26.57
N ILE A 338 -4.79 8.09 -26.75
CA ILE A 338 -5.34 7.70 -28.07
C ILE A 338 -6.66 8.41 -28.41
N SER A 339 -7.32 9.04 -27.44
CA SER A 339 -8.67 9.59 -27.56
C SER A 339 -9.78 8.52 -27.46
N THR A 340 -11.00 8.97 -27.16
CA THR A 340 -12.22 8.14 -27.13
C THR A 340 -13.14 8.41 -28.32
N GLN A 341 -12.60 8.96 -29.41
CA GLN A 341 -13.37 9.20 -30.62
C GLN A 341 -13.95 7.91 -31.20
N GLU A 342 -15.08 8.02 -31.88
CA GLU A 342 -15.86 6.88 -32.33
C GLU A 342 -15.05 5.88 -33.19
N SER A 343 -14.27 6.36 -34.16
CA SER A 343 -13.42 5.50 -34.98
C SER A 343 -12.33 4.81 -34.15
N THR A 344 -11.67 5.54 -33.23
CA THR A 344 -10.69 4.98 -32.31
C THR A 344 -11.34 3.96 -31.34
N ALA A 345 -12.56 4.24 -30.86
CA ALA A 345 -13.29 3.32 -30.01
C ALA A 345 -13.63 2.01 -30.76
N ARG A 346 -14.11 2.10 -32.02
CA ARG A 346 -14.34 0.93 -32.88
C ARG A 346 -13.06 0.14 -33.12
N LEU A 347 -11.94 0.83 -33.39
CA LEU A 347 -10.63 0.19 -33.51
C LEU A 347 -10.29 -0.63 -32.26
N VAL A 348 -10.35 -0.02 -31.07
CA VAL A 348 -10.02 -0.69 -29.81
C VAL A 348 -10.89 -1.91 -29.56
N LEU A 349 -12.22 -1.76 -29.70
CA LEU A 349 -13.18 -2.85 -29.48
C LEU A 349 -13.00 -4.00 -30.50
N SER A 350 -12.61 -3.71 -31.74
CA SER A 350 -12.34 -4.71 -32.77
C SER A 350 -10.97 -5.38 -32.64
N LEU A 351 -9.99 -4.70 -32.06
CA LEU A 351 -8.63 -5.20 -31.83
C LEU A 351 -8.57 -6.19 -30.65
N LEU A 352 -9.17 -5.82 -29.53
CA LEU A 352 -9.02 -6.57 -28.27
C LEU A 352 -9.33 -8.07 -28.37
N PRO A 353 -10.43 -8.51 -29.02
CA PRO A 353 -10.72 -9.95 -29.14
C PRO A 353 -9.75 -10.73 -30.03
N LYS A 354 -8.96 -10.01 -30.86
CA LYS A 354 -8.00 -10.59 -31.81
C LYS A 354 -6.58 -10.68 -31.28
N LEU A 355 -6.33 -10.12 -30.08
CA LEU A 355 -5.01 -10.14 -29.47
C LEU A 355 -4.59 -11.57 -29.13
N LYS A 356 -3.32 -11.87 -29.42
CA LYS A 356 -2.64 -13.13 -29.08
C LYS A 356 -1.49 -12.93 -28.10
N THR A 357 -1.21 -11.69 -27.72
CA THR A 357 -0.11 -11.27 -26.84
C THR A 357 -0.65 -10.67 -25.55
N PRO A 358 0.13 -10.68 -24.45
CA PRO A 358 -0.18 -9.91 -23.24
C PRO A 358 -0.52 -8.46 -23.53
N VAL A 359 -1.42 -7.87 -22.74
CA VAL A 359 -1.84 -6.49 -22.94
C VAL A 359 -1.90 -5.69 -21.64
N VAL A 360 -1.41 -4.45 -21.70
CA VAL A 360 -1.58 -3.43 -20.66
C VAL A 360 -2.54 -2.36 -21.20
N LEU A 361 -3.67 -2.19 -20.52
CA LEU A 361 -4.74 -1.24 -20.88
C LEU A 361 -4.77 -0.10 -19.86
N ASP A 362 -4.69 1.13 -20.36
CA ASP A 362 -4.71 2.33 -19.51
C ASP A 362 -5.52 3.46 -20.14
N ALA A 363 -5.86 4.46 -19.37
CA ALA A 363 -6.39 5.75 -19.80
C ALA A 363 -7.58 5.63 -20.78
N ASP A 364 -7.44 6.15 -21.99
CA ASP A 364 -8.54 6.20 -22.98
C ASP A 364 -9.03 4.80 -23.39
N ALA A 365 -8.19 3.75 -23.36
CA ALA A 365 -8.63 2.37 -23.58
C ALA A 365 -9.60 1.89 -22.49
N LEU A 366 -9.34 2.24 -21.23
CA LEU A 366 -10.23 1.92 -20.11
C LEU A 366 -11.54 2.72 -20.18
N ASN A 367 -11.47 3.97 -20.63
CA ASN A 367 -12.66 4.80 -20.86
C ASN A 367 -13.56 4.19 -21.95
N ILE A 368 -12.97 3.67 -23.03
CA ILE A 368 -13.71 2.98 -24.09
C ILE A 368 -14.36 1.70 -23.55
N LEU A 369 -13.62 0.91 -22.79
CA LEU A 369 -14.09 -0.34 -22.18
C LEU A 369 -15.14 -0.15 -21.08
N ALA A 370 -15.26 1.06 -20.52
CA ALA A 370 -16.25 1.33 -19.46
C ALA A 370 -17.70 1.09 -19.94
N SER A 371 -18.00 1.23 -21.22
CA SER A 371 -19.31 0.93 -21.80
C SER A 371 -19.61 -0.57 -21.94
N GLY A 372 -18.59 -1.43 -21.93
CA GLY A 372 -18.70 -2.87 -22.12
C GLY A 372 -17.56 -3.66 -21.46
N PRO A 373 -17.38 -3.60 -20.12
CA PRO A 373 -16.24 -4.23 -19.45
C PRO A 373 -16.23 -5.76 -19.55
N ALA A 374 -17.34 -6.37 -20.01
CA ALA A 374 -17.43 -7.82 -20.23
C ALA A 374 -16.38 -8.32 -21.24
N LEU A 375 -15.95 -7.48 -22.19
CA LEU A 375 -14.93 -7.80 -23.18
C LEU A 375 -13.58 -8.21 -22.52
N LEU A 376 -13.29 -7.73 -21.31
CA LEU A 376 -12.11 -8.13 -20.56
C LEU A 376 -12.01 -9.64 -20.30
N LYS A 377 -13.13 -10.37 -20.30
CA LYS A 377 -13.16 -11.84 -20.14
C LYS A 377 -12.63 -12.57 -21.37
N GLU A 378 -12.73 -11.94 -22.53
CA GLU A 378 -12.39 -12.52 -23.84
C GLU A 378 -10.89 -12.33 -24.17
N LEU A 379 -10.20 -11.46 -23.40
CA LEU A 379 -8.79 -11.18 -23.64
C LEU A 379 -7.91 -12.41 -23.35
N ILE A 380 -6.89 -12.60 -24.19
CA ILE A 380 -5.78 -13.50 -23.88
C ILE A 380 -5.08 -13.03 -22.61
N LYS A 381 -4.72 -13.96 -21.76
CA LYS A 381 -4.03 -13.69 -20.50
C LYS A 381 -2.51 -13.84 -20.64
N PRO A 382 -1.73 -13.02 -19.95
CA PRO A 382 -2.15 -12.02 -18.96
C PRO A 382 -2.66 -10.72 -19.58
N ALA A 383 -3.72 -10.15 -19.00
CA ALA A 383 -4.18 -8.82 -19.28
C ALA A 383 -4.13 -7.97 -18.00
N VAL A 384 -3.61 -6.76 -18.12
CA VAL A 384 -3.44 -5.81 -17.00
C VAL A 384 -4.23 -4.54 -17.29
N VAL A 385 -5.04 -4.11 -16.33
CA VAL A 385 -5.73 -2.81 -16.39
C VAL A 385 -5.19 -1.90 -15.29
N THR A 386 -4.93 -0.63 -15.62
CA THR A 386 -4.27 0.33 -14.72
C THR A 386 -5.14 1.56 -14.42
N PRO A 387 -6.39 1.40 -13.95
CA PRO A 387 -7.29 2.51 -13.75
C PRO A 387 -6.85 3.43 -12.58
N HIS A 388 -7.04 4.74 -12.73
CA HIS A 388 -7.19 5.62 -11.58
C HIS A 388 -8.61 5.51 -11.00
N PRO A 389 -8.92 6.01 -9.77
CA PRO A 389 -10.23 5.81 -9.15
C PRO A 389 -11.42 6.28 -10.01
N GLY A 390 -11.27 7.34 -10.79
CA GLY A 390 -12.33 7.84 -11.70
C GLY A 390 -12.57 6.91 -12.90
N GLU A 391 -11.53 6.31 -13.47
CA GLU A 391 -11.65 5.29 -14.54
C GLU A 391 -12.31 4.02 -14.00
N PHE A 392 -11.87 3.57 -12.83
CA PHE A 392 -12.46 2.39 -12.19
C PHE A 392 -13.94 2.61 -11.81
N ALA A 393 -14.29 3.83 -11.39
CA ALA A 393 -15.67 4.23 -11.13
C ALA A 393 -16.55 4.09 -12.39
N ARG A 394 -16.06 4.57 -13.54
CA ARG A 394 -16.76 4.40 -14.83
C ARG A 394 -16.91 2.94 -15.24
N MET A 395 -15.86 2.13 -15.05
CA MET A 395 -15.89 0.68 -15.38
C MET A 395 -16.83 -0.12 -14.49
N THR A 396 -17.08 0.35 -13.27
CA THR A 396 -17.91 -0.35 -12.27
C THR A 396 -19.33 0.22 -12.14
N GLY A 397 -19.59 1.40 -12.71
CA GLY A 397 -20.87 2.11 -12.53
C GLY A 397 -21.05 2.72 -11.14
N LEU A 398 -19.96 2.90 -10.38
CA LEU A 398 -19.96 3.45 -9.03
C LEU A 398 -19.44 4.90 -9.03
N SER A 399 -19.63 5.62 -7.92
CA SER A 399 -18.98 6.90 -7.70
C SER A 399 -17.50 6.70 -7.30
N THR A 400 -16.67 7.71 -7.59
CA THR A 400 -15.25 7.69 -7.18
C THR A 400 -15.10 7.55 -5.66
N LYS A 401 -16.02 8.14 -4.88
CA LYS A 401 -16.03 8.02 -3.42
C LYS A 401 -16.29 6.58 -2.98
N GLU A 402 -17.29 5.92 -3.54
CA GLU A 402 -17.59 4.50 -3.22
C GLU A 402 -16.40 3.60 -3.59
N VAL A 403 -15.74 3.86 -4.72
CA VAL A 403 -14.52 3.13 -5.09
C VAL A 403 -13.43 3.30 -4.04
N LEU A 404 -13.15 4.53 -3.60
CA LEU A 404 -12.11 4.80 -2.60
C LEU A 404 -12.45 4.20 -1.24
N ASP A 405 -13.71 4.30 -0.80
CA ASP A 405 -14.16 3.78 0.49
C ASP A 405 -14.15 2.23 0.53
N ARG A 406 -14.38 1.58 -0.62
CA ARG A 406 -14.53 0.12 -0.73
C ARG A 406 -13.44 -0.55 -1.58
N ARG A 407 -12.33 0.12 -1.85
CA ARG A 407 -11.28 -0.36 -2.77
C ARG A 407 -10.74 -1.74 -2.42
N LEU A 408 -10.60 -2.08 -1.13
CA LEU A 408 -10.12 -3.39 -0.66
C LEU A 408 -11.08 -4.55 -0.95
N ASP A 409 -12.36 -4.26 -1.19
CA ASP A 409 -13.37 -5.23 -1.57
C ASP A 409 -13.59 -5.24 -3.10
N LEU A 410 -13.73 -4.06 -3.71
CA LEU A 410 -14.11 -3.92 -5.12
C LEU A 410 -13.00 -4.36 -6.07
N VAL A 411 -11.74 -4.01 -5.79
CA VAL A 411 -10.63 -4.25 -6.72
C VAL A 411 -10.35 -5.75 -6.90
N PRO A 412 -10.20 -6.58 -5.84
CA PRO A 412 -10.01 -8.02 -6.02
C PRO A 412 -11.24 -8.72 -6.60
N ARG A 413 -12.46 -8.25 -6.30
CA ARG A 413 -13.68 -8.81 -6.91
C ARG A 413 -13.72 -8.53 -8.41
N PHE A 414 -13.33 -7.34 -8.84
CA PHE A 414 -13.24 -6.99 -10.26
C PHE A 414 -12.18 -7.83 -10.97
N ALA A 415 -10.98 -7.93 -10.41
CA ALA A 415 -9.90 -8.73 -10.94
C ALA A 415 -10.32 -10.18 -11.15
N LYS A 416 -10.93 -10.80 -10.13
CA LYS A 416 -11.46 -12.18 -10.19
C LYS A 416 -12.59 -12.33 -11.20
N LYS A 417 -13.56 -11.38 -11.23
CA LYS A 417 -14.71 -11.43 -12.13
C LYS A 417 -14.32 -11.47 -13.60
N PHE A 418 -13.29 -10.70 -13.97
CA PHE A 418 -12.85 -10.54 -15.35
C PHE A 418 -11.57 -11.32 -15.70
N GLY A 419 -10.94 -11.97 -14.71
CA GLY A 419 -9.71 -12.72 -14.89
C GLY A 419 -8.53 -11.83 -15.33
N VAL A 420 -8.41 -10.61 -14.81
CA VAL A 420 -7.36 -9.63 -15.15
C VAL A 420 -6.61 -9.17 -13.92
N TYR A 421 -5.35 -8.73 -14.11
CA TYR A 421 -4.67 -7.95 -13.08
C TYR A 421 -5.22 -6.54 -13.07
N VAL A 422 -5.45 -5.99 -11.88
CA VAL A 422 -5.94 -4.61 -11.69
C VAL A 422 -4.93 -3.83 -10.88
N VAL A 423 -4.40 -2.76 -11.43
CA VAL A 423 -3.55 -1.80 -10.73
C VAL A 423 -4.36 -0.52 -10.49
N LEU A 424 -5.05 -0.43 -9.36
CA LEU A 424 -5.78 0.78 -8.96
C LEU A 424 -4.79 1.83 -8.48
N LYS A 425 -4.55 2.84 -9.32
CA LYS A 425 -3.61 3.95 -9.07
C LYS A 425 -4.09 4.86 -7.95
N GLY A 426 -3.17 5.33 -7.11
CA GLY A 426 -3.42 6.28 -6.02
C GLY A 426 -2.44 6.11 -4.88
N TYR A 427 -2.65 6.84 -3.78
CA TYR A 427 -1.90 6.59 -2.56
C TYR A 427 -2.13 5.15 -2.09
N ARG A 428 -1.03 4.42 -1.82
CA ARG A 428 -1.08 2.98 -1.58
C ARG A 428 -1.71 2.23 -2.76
N THR A 429 -1.17 2.42 -3.96
CA THR A 429 -1.61 1.72 -5.17
C THR A 429 -1.86 0.24 -4.89
N LEU A 430 -3.04 -0.25 -5.30
CA LEU A 430 -3.44 -1.65 -5.11
C LEU A 430 -3.20 -2.44 -6.41
N THR A 431 -2.53 -3.57 -6.30
CA THR A 431 -2.45 -4.57 -7.38
C THR A 431 -3.24 -5.80 -6.98
N ALA A 432 -4.33 -6.10 -7.67
CA ALA A 432 -5.10 -7.33 -7.45
C ALA A 432 -4.88 -8.33 -8.58
N THR A 433 -4.79 -9.61 -8.19
CA THR A 433 -4.63 -10.74 -9.13
C THR A 433 -5.98 -11.37 -9.49
N PRO A 434 -6.05 -12.13 -10.61
CA PRO A 434 -7.24 -12.90 -10.98
C PRO A 434 -7.72 -13.87 -9.89
N GLU A 435 -6.82 -14.34 -9.02
CA GLU A 435 -7.12 -15.25 -7.90
C GLU A 435 -7.64 -14.50 -6.65
N GLY A 436 -7.62 -13.16 -6.69
CA GLY A 436 -8.12 -12.30 -5.62
C GLY A 436 -7.09 -11.97 -4.53
N MET A 437 -5.80 -12.24 -4.73
CA MET A 437 -4.75 -11.65 -3.92
C MET A 437 -4.66 -10.16 -4.19
N THR A 438 -4.38 -9.37 -3.17
CA THR A 438 -4.24 -7.92 -3.27
C THR A 438 -2.94 -7.46 -2.60
N TYR A 439 -2.17 -6.68 -3.35
CA TYR A 439 -0.89 -6.15 -2.92
C TYR A 439 -0.97 -4.63 -2.80
N ILE A 440 -0.42 -4.10 -1.71
CA ILE A 440 -0.35 -2.67 -1.41
C ILE A 440 1.06 -2.19 -1.71
N ASN A 441 1.20 -1.19 -2.54
CA ASN A 441 2.50 -0.56 -2.80
C ASN A 441 2.82 0.47 -1.70
N PRO A 442 3.99 0.36 -1.00
CA PRO A 442 4.37 1.29 0.05
C PRO A 442 5.01 2.60 -0.47
N THR A 443 5.51 2.62 -1.71
CA THR A 443 6.28 3.73 -2.29
C THR A 443 5.38 4.76 -2.99
N GLY A 444 5.89 5.97 -3.14
CA GLY A 444 5.22 7.09 -3.77
C GLY A 444 4.76 8.16 -2.79
N ASN A 445 4.61 9.38 -3.30
CA ASN A 445 4.28 10.57 -2.52
C ASN A 445 3.28 11.46 -3.26
N PRO A 446 2.66 12.46 -2.60
CA PRO A 446 1.67 13.34 -3.20
C PRO A 446 2.18 14.15 -4.42
N GLY A 447 3.48 14.41 -4.52
CA GLY A 447 4.09 15.10 -5.67
C GLY A 447 3.93 14.35 -6.99
N MET A 448 3.66 13.06 -6.95
CA MET A 448 3.39 12.23 -8.14
C MET A 448 2.01 12.48 -8.78
N ALA A 449 1.16 13.29 -8.14
CA ALA A 449 -0.16 13.69 -8.67
C ALA A 449 0.01 14.74 -9.78
N THR A 450 0.64 14.36 -10.89
CA THR A 450 0.97 15.19 -12.04
C THR A 450 0.59 14.48 -13.34
N ALA A 451 0.28 15.26 -14.40
CA ALA A 451 -0.05 14.70 -15.70
C ALA A 451 1.11 13.85 -16.26
N GLY A 452 0.77 12.70 -16.84
CA GLY A 452 1.74 11.78 -17.42
C GLY A 452 2.32 10.73 -16.46
N SER A 453 2.10 10.84 -15.13
CA SER A 453 2.55 9.85 -14.16
C SER A 453 1.99 8.45 -14.46
N GLY A 454 0.71 8.36 -14.86
CA GLY A 454 0.08 7.12 -15.30
C GLY A 454 0.70 6.55 -16.57
N ASP A 455 1.01 7.40 -17.56
CA ASP A 455 1.63 6.98 -18.84
C ASP A 455 3.02 6.36 -18.58
N VAL A 456 3.80 6.98 -17.66
CA VAL A 456 5.08 6.42 -17.21
C VAL A 456 4.89 5.04 -16.59
N LEU A 457 3.94 4.88 -15.67
CA LEU A 457 3.66 3.61 -15.02
C LEU A 457 3.26 2.52 -16.02
N SER A 458 2.38 2.85 -16.97
CA SER A 458 1.91 1.88 -17.98
C SER A 458 3.06 1.39 -18.87
N GLY A 459 3.96 2.30 -19.27
CA GLY A 459 5.18 1.96 -20.00
C GLY A 459 6.11 1.05 -19.18
N MET A 460 6.26 1.32 -17.87
CA MET A 460 7.08 0.51 -16.97
C MET A 460 6.50 -0.88 -16.78
N ILE A 461 5.19 -1.01 -16.55
CA ILE A 461 4.51 -2.32 -16.40
C ILE A 461 4.67 -3.13 -17.68
N ALA A 462 4.39 -2.54 -18.85
CA ALA A 462 4.51 -3.22 -20.13
C ALA A 462 5.95 -3.70 -20.41
N SER A 463 6.94 -2.88 -20.05
CA SER A 463 8.35 -3.24 -20.13
C SER A 463 8.74 -4.43 -19.25
N MET A 464 8.25 -4.48 -18.01
CA MET A 464 8.57 -5.58 -17.10
C MET A 464 7.89 -6.89 -17.53
N ILE A 465 6.66 -6.83 -18.04
CA ILE A 465 5.91 -8.02 -18.50
C ILE A 465 6.63 -8.76 -19.63
N ILE A 466 7.30 -8.05 -20.54
CA ILE A 466 8.06 -8.69 -21.64
C ILE A 466 9.42 -9.23 -21.20
N GLN A 467 9.93 -8.80 -20.07
CA GLN A 467 11.24 -9.23 -19.54
C GLN A 467 11.12 -10.40 -18.56
N GLU A 468 10.00 -10.48 -17.82
CA GLU A 468 9.87 -11.38 -16.68
C GLU A 468 8.78 -12.44 -16.91
N LYS A 469 9.07 -13.67 -16.51
CA LYS A 469 8.12 -14.79 -16.64
C LYS A 469 6.99 -14.72 -15.61
N ASN A 470 7.28 -14.19 -14.43
CA ASN A 470 6.27 -14.00 -13.37
C ASN A 470 5.60 -12.64 -13.55
N ILE A 471 4.42 -12.65 -14.13
CA ILE A 471 3.64 -11.44 -14.44
C ILE A 471 3.27 -10.63 -13.20
N LEU A 472 2.92 -11.29 -12.13
CA LEU A 472 2.60 -10.59 -10.87
C LEU A 472 3.81 -9.79 -10.37
N ASP A 473 4.96 -10.44 -10.28
CA ASP A 473 6.16 -9.78 -9.77
C ASP A 473 6.66 -8.70 -10.74
N ALA A 474 6.49 -8.90 -12.05
CA ALA A 474 6.75 -7.85 -13.06
C ALA A 474 5.92 -6.59 -12.79
N ILE A 475 4.60 -6.76 -12.52
CA ILE A 475 3.71 -5.65 -12.20
C ILE A 475 4.11 -4.99 -10.87
N LEU A 476 4.34 -5.79 -9.82
CA LEU A 476 4.72 -5.27 -8.50
C LEU A 476 6.04 -4.51 -8.55
N ALA A 477 7.04 -5.02 -9.29
CA ALA A 477 8.33 -4.38 -9.49
C ALA A 477 8.18 -3.01 -10.19
N ALA A 478 7.38 -2.96 -11.26
CA ALA A 478 7.11 -1.71 -11.97
C ALA A 478 6.43 -0.67 -11.07
N VAL A 479 5.39 -1.07 -10.34
CA VAL A 479 4.64 -0.18 -9.44
C VAL A 479 5.52 0.32 -8.29
N TYR A 480 6.32 -0.56 -7.69
CA TYR A 480 7.24 -0.22 -6.61
C TYR A 480 8.30 0.79 -7.05
N VAL A 481 8.98 0.51 -8.17
CA VAL A 481 10.05 1.38 -8.69
C VAL A 481 9.49 2.70 -9.21
N HIS A 482 8.27 2.72 -9.76
CA HIS A 482 7.59 3.96 -10.13
C HIS A 482 7.40 4.87 -8.91
N GLY A 483 6.86 4.34 -7.79
CA GLY A 483 6.74 5.09 -6.55
C GLY A 483 8.09 5.53 -5.99
N LEU A 484 9.06 4.62 -5.93
CA LEU A 484 10.42 4.91 -5.43
C LEU A 484 11.13 6.00 -6.26
N SER A 485 10.93 6.02 -7.58
CA SER A 485 11.49 7.07 -8.44
C SER A 485 10.87 8.45 -8.13
N GLY A 486 9.57 8.45 -7.80
CA GLY A 486 8.87 9.64 -7.30
C GLY A 486 9.39 10.12 -5.95
N ASP A 487 9.65 9.19 -5.01
CA ASP A 487 10.18 9.51 -3.68
C ASP A 487 11.58 10.12 -3.76
N ILE A 488 12.47 9.53 -4.56
CA ILE A 488 13.82 10.06 -4.81
C ILE A 488 13.73 11.44 -5.47
N GLY A 489 12.83 11.59 -6.46
CA GLY A 489 12.58 12.86 -7.12
C GLY A 489 12.08 13.94 -6.17
N ALA A 490 11.09 13.63 -5.35
CA ALA A 490 10.54 14.55 -4.36
C ALA A 490 11.56 14.95 -3.28
N ALA A 491 12.40 14.03 -2.83
CA ALA A 491 13.49 14.32 -1.90
C ALA A 491 14.52 15.32 -2.47
N ARG A 492 14.67 15.37 -3.79
CA ARG A 492 15.64 16.26 -4.46
C ARG A 492 15.04 17.59 -4.90
N LEU A 493 13.78 17.56 -5.38
CA LEU A 493 13.14 18.71 -6.03
C LEU A 493 12.02 19.33 -5.17
N GLY A 494 11.53 18.60 -4.17
CA GLY A 494 10.30 18.90 -3.47
C GLY A 494 9.06 18.36 -4.22
N GLU A 495 8.01 18.02 -3.47
CA GLU A 495 6.78 17.45 -4.04
C GLU A 495 6.07 18.37 -5.04
N LYS A 496 6.08 19.70 -4.80
CA LYS A 496 5.37 20.67 -5.64
C LYS A 496 5.95 20.83 -7.04
N THR A 497 7.21 20.48 -7.24
CA THR A 497 7.92 20.67 -8.51
C THR A 497 8.16 19.36 -9.26
N LEU A 498 7.74 18.24 -8.67
CA LEU A 498 7.90 16.92 -9.27
C LEU A 498 6.98 16.76 -10.50
N THR A 499 7.55 16.36 -11.62
CA THR A 499 6.83 16.06 -12.86
C THR A 499 7.02 14.61 -13.27
N ALA A 500 6.19 14.09 -14.19
CA ALA A 500 6.37 12.75 -14.77
C ALA A 500 7.74 12.57 -15.45
N GLY A 501 8.24 13.62 -16.11
CA GLY A 501 9.59 13.64 -16.69
C GLY A 501 10.70 13.48 -15.65
N ASN A 502 10.52 14.07 -14.45
CA ASN A 502 11.47 13.89 -13.34
C ASN A 502 11.46 12.44 -12.84
N MET A 503 10.30 11.79 -12.73
CA MET A 503 10.25 10.38 -12.35
C MET A 503 11.05 9.50 -13.34
N ILE A 504 10.92 9.73 -14.65
CA ILE A 504 11.76 9.05 -15.66
C ILE A 504 13.24 9.36 -15.45
N THR A 505 13.59 10.58 -15.06
CA THR A 505 14.99 10.97 -14.78
C THR A 505 15.56 10.25 -13.57
N TYR A 506 14.78 10.08 -12.50
CA TYR A 506 15.21 9.41 -11.26
C TYR A 506 15.01 7.88 -11.28
N LEU A 507 14.43 7.31 -12.33
CA LEU A 507 14.25 5.88 -12.48
C LEU A 507 15.56 5.07 -12.34
N PRO A 508 16.69 5.48 -12.98
CA PRO A 508 17.97 4.78 -12.77
C PRO A 508 18.44 4.79 -11.31
N ALA A 509 18.20 5.89 -10.57
CA ALA A 509 18.54 5.96 -9.16
C ALA A 509 17.67 5.03 -8.30
N ALA A 510 16.37 4.91 -8.62
CA ALA A 510 15.46 3.98 -7.96
C ALA A 510 15.88 2.52 -8.17
N ILE A 511 16.23 2.14 -9.40
CA ILE A 511 16.74 0.80 -9.72
C ILE A 511 18.05 0.53 -8.97
N LYS A 512 18.98 1.48 -8.97
CA LYS A 512 20.26 1.34 -8.26
C LYS A 512 20.09 1.17 -6.75
N ALA A 513 19.08 1.77 -6.14
CA ALA A 513 18.78 1.62 -4.71
C ALA A 513 18.23 0.22 -4.35
N LEU A 514 17.90 -0.61 -5.36
CA LEU A 514 17.47 -2.00 -5.20
C LEU A 514 18.60 -3.01 -5.46
N GLN A 515 19.67 -2.61 -6.11
CA GLN A 515 20.87 -3.42 -6.35
C GLN A 515 21.78 -3.46 -5.12
#